data_98c2aff2a609f0d87f0c9e93ae62c644
#
_entry.id   98c2aff2a609f0d87f0c9e93ae62c644
#
_cell.length_a   1.000
_cell.length_b   1.000
_cell.length_c   1.000
_cell.angle_alpha   90.00
_cell.angle_beta   90.00
_cell.angle_gamma   90.00
#
_symmetry.space_group_name_H-M   'P 1'
#
loop_
_entity.id
_entity.type
_entity.pdbx_description
1 polymer ?
#
loop_
_entity_poly.entity_id
_entity_poly.type
_entity_poly.pdbx_seq_one_letter_code
_entity_poly.pdbx_strand_id
1 'polypeptide(L)'
;MDKKPHIKPYVYGMLAGFGAISLSILFFFFIYRFDGFGDAVSKVTGILMPFIYGAVIAYLLKPVCNTIEGFLHRIFPQKLHSMANMLAIAATLLFGVLVVYALVMMVVPQLITSVTSLYYTAQTSITRFMRWVNTQEVFLDNETLMGYFNNAYDAIADNLTTLRTTLLPSLQNIQGILSGVGVGVMSVVTWFKNLLIGLIVAVYLLASRKKFAKQAKMILYSVVKPHWAQLIQEEVLYADKMFGGFINGKIMDSAIIGVLCYFACIIFKFPSALLVSVIIGVTNVIPFFGPFIGAVPATLLILIQSPIKALWFVLFVLVLQQLDGNVIGPKILGNTTGLSSFWVLFSILLFGGLWGFVGMIVGVPLFAVIYDVIKKLVFHGLRRNGQLDQMTVYHDEFGDPGDPAPAPVEDEETENEIVMDSGEE
;
A
#
# COMPACT_ATOMS: atom_id res chain seq x y z
N MET A 1 57.88 -10.97 51.86
CA MET A 1 57.33 -10.96 50.49
C MET A 1 55.87 -11.30 50.57
N ASP A 2 54.98 -10.28 50.67
CA ASP A 2 53.52 -10.45 50.77
C ASP A 2 52.91 -10.70 49.40
N LYS A 3 52.39 -11.89 49.19
CA LYS A 3 51.53 -12.23 48.04
C LYS A 3 50.16 -11.59 48.25
N LYS A 4 49.90 -10.45 47.63
CA LYS A 4 48.56 -9.90 47.55
C LYS A 4 47.62 -10.89 46.84
N PRO A 5 46.46 -11.24 47.44
CA PRO A 5 45.57 -12.20 46.83
C PRO A 5 45.02 -11.66 45.52
N HIS A 6 45.11 -12.49 44.46
CA HIS A 6 44.53 -12.21 43.12
C HIS A 6 43.00 -12.35 43.14
N ILE A 7 42.30 -11.54 43.96
CA ILE A 7 40.83 -11.56 44.09
C ILE A 7 40.15 -10.86 42.88
N LYS A 8 40.84 -9.96 42.22
CA LYS A 8 40.29 -9.14 41.09
C LYS A 8 39.69 -9.94 39.93
N PRO A 9 40.31 -11.03 39.39
CA PRO A 9 39.68 -11.74 38.28
C PRO A 9 38.40 -12.47 38.66
N TYR A 10 38.30 -12.98 39.90
CA TYR A 10 37.07 -13.67 40.35
C TYR A 10 35.93 -12.68 40.60
N VAL A 11 36.21 -11.46 41.06
CA VAL A 11 35.21 -10.43 41.27
C VAL A 11 34.65 -9.96 39.91
N TYR A 12 35.49 -9.80 38.88
CA TYR A 12 35.00 -9.49 37.53
C TYR A 12 34.15 -10.60 36.93
N GLY A 13 34.52 -11.88 37.15
CA GLY A 13 33.71 -13.04 36.73
C GLY A 13 32.35 -13.08 37.42
N MET A 14 32.30 -12.82 38.74
CA MET A 14 31.04 -12.72 39.48
C MET A 14 30.16 -11.57 39.02
N LEU A 15 30.74 -10.38 38.77
CA LEU A 15 30.02 -9.22 38.26
C LEU A 15 29.48 -9.45 36.85
N ALA A 16 30.27 -10.10 35.98
CA ALA A 16 29.84 -10.47 34.64
C ALA A 16 28.73 -11.50 34.65
N GLY A 17 28.81 -12.53 35.50
CA GLY A 17 27.76 -13.51 35.69
C GLY A 17 26.47 -12.90 36.25
N PHE A 18 26.58 -12.07 37.29
CA PHE A 18 25.43 -11.33 37.84
C PHE A 18 24.79 -10.43 36.81
N GLY A 19 25.60 -9.69 36.01
CA GLY A 19 25.12 -8.85 34.94
C GLY A 19 24.38 -9.63 33.87
N ALA A 20 24.93 -10.79 33.44
CA ALA A 20 24.27 -11.66 32.45
C ALA A 20 22.93 -12.19 32.95
N ILE A 21 22.87 -12.68 34.21
CA ILE A 21 21.63 -13.17 34.82
C ILE A 21 20.60 -12.04 34.95
N SER A 22 21.01 -10.87 35.43
CA SER A 22 20.13 -9.71 35.59
C SER A 22 19.58 -9.26 34.25
N LEU A 23 20.40 -9.24 33.22
CA LEU A 23 20.00 -8.87 31.85
C LEU A 23 19.04 -9.92 31.25
N SER A 24 19.27 -11.21 31.51
CA SER A 24 18.38 -12.30 31.09
C SER A 24 17.03 -12.23 31.78
N ILE A 25 17.00 -11.90 33.09
CA ILE A 25 15.75 -11.71 33.84
C ILE A 25 14.99 -10.48 33.32
N LEU A 26 15.68 -9.35 33.10
CA LEU A 26 15.07 -8.15 32.52
C LEU A 26 14.52 -8.44 31.13
N PHE A 27 15.25 -9.18 30.29
CA PHE A 27 14.82 -9.56 28.95
C PHE A 27 13.63 -10.51 28.99
N PHE A 28 13.62 -11.48 29.94
CA PHE A 28 12.47 -12.36 30.17
C PHE A 28 11.22 -11.56 30.60
N PHE A 29 11.35 -10.66 31.56
CA PHE A 29 10.24 -9.78 31.97
C PHE A 29 9.77 -8.86 30.86
N PHE A 30 10.67 -8.37 30.02
CA PHE A 30 10.33 -7.56 28.87
C PHE A 30 9.48 -8.36 27.86
N ILE A 31 9.87 -9.60 27.57
CA ILE A 31 9.10 -10.51 26.68
C ILE A 31 7.80 -10.95 27.33
N TYR A 32 7.82 -11.30 28.62
CA TYR A 32 6.63 -11.78 29.35
C TYR A 32 5.55 -10.68 29.52
N ARG A 33 5.96 -9.40 29.60
CA ARG A 33 5.07 -8.23 29.61
C ARG A 33 4.93 -7.56 28.24
N PHE A 34 5.14 -8.32 27.19
CA PHE A 34 5.04 -7.80 25.82
C PHE A 34 3.68 -7.15 25.52
N ASP A 35 2.60 -7.60 26.15
CA ASP A 35 1.27 -6.99 26.02
C ASP A 35 1.28 -5.50 26.42
N GLY A 36 1.97 -5.14 27.48
CA GLY A 36 2.09 -3.73 27.92
C GLY A 36 2.93 -2.87 26.95
N PHE A 37 3.89 -3.46 26.23
CA PHE A 37 4.64 -2.77 25.17
C PHE A 37 3.77 -2.58 23.94
N GLY A 38 3.00 -3.60 23.56
CA GLY A 38 2.03 -3.52 22.47
C GLY A 38 1.00 -2.42 22.68
N ASP A 39 0.47 -2.31 23.90
CA ASP A 39 -0.46 -1.24 24.29
C ASP A 39 0.18 0.14 24.24
N ALA A 40 1.42 0.28 24.70
CA ALA A 40 2.15 1.55 24.63
C ALA A 40 2.41 1.97 23.19
N VAL A 41 2.87 1.05 22.33
CA VAL A 41 3.07 1.30 20.90
C VAL A 41 1.75 1.65 20.22
N SER A 42 0.68 0.91 20.48
CA SER A 42 -0.66 1.19 19.96
C SER A 42 -1.16 2.58 20.35
N LYS A 43 -0.94 2.98 21.61
CA LYS A 43 -1.31 4.30 22.12
C LYS A 43 -0.53 5.43 21.43
N VAL A 44 0.78 5.26 21.28
CA VAL A 44 1.64 6.22 20.55
C VAL A 44 1.26 6.29 19.08
N THR A 45 1.05 5.15 18.44
CA THR A 45 0.60 5.09 17.04
C THR A 45 -0.77 5.77 16.88
N GLY A 46 -1.71 5.54 17.80
CA GLY A 46 -3.01 6.22 17.79
C GLY A 46 -2.90 7.75 17.86
N ILE A 47 -1.99 8.28 18.68
CA ILE A 47 -1.72 9.73 18.78
C ILE A 47 -1.09 10.25 17.47
N LEU A 48 -0.21 9.46 16.85
CA LEU A 48 0.49 9.83 15.61
C LEU A 48 -0.33 9.60 14.33
N MET A 49 -1.46 8.89 14.40
CA MET A 49 -2.30 8.57 13.24
C MET A 49 -2.63 9.77 12.34
N PRO A 50 -3.04 10.95 12.86
CA PRO A 50 -3.29 12.12 12.01
C PRO A 50 -2.03 12.58 11.25
N PHE A 51 -0.84 12.46 11.86
CA PHE A 51 0.43 12.78 11.22
C PHE A 51 0.77 11.78 10.12
N ILE A 52 0.51 10.49 10.35
CA ILE A 52 0.70 9.43 9.36
C ILE A 52 -0.24 9.67 8.17
N TYR A 53 -1.52 9.94 8.41
CA TYR A 53 -2.46 10.28 7.33
C TYR A 53 -2.04 11.52 6.57
N GLY A 54 -1.60 12.57 7.27
CA GLY A 54 -1.09 13.80 6.65
C GLY A 54 0.16 13.54 5.79
N ALA A 55 1.07 12.69 6.26
CA ALA A 55 2.27 12.30 5.51
C ALA A 55 1.93 11.50 4.25
N VAL A 56 1.00 10.55 4.35
CA VAL A 56 0.51 9.76 3.19
C VAL A 56 -0.17 10.68 2.17
N ILE A 57 -1.07 11.56 2.61
CA ILE A 57 -1.75 12.53 1.72
C ILE A 57 -0.71 13.45 1.05
N ALA A 58 0.24 13.99 1.81
CA ALA A 58 1.30 14.85 1.28
C ALA A 58 2.16 14.10 0.24
N TYR A 59 2.48 12.82 0.50
CA TYR A 59 3.29 12.00 -0.40
C TYR A 59 2.53 11.71 -1.72
N LEU A 60 1.26 11.30 -1.64
CA LEU A 60 0.42 11.03 -2.80
C LEU A 60 0.18 12.29 -3.66
N LEU A 61 0.05 13.45 -3.02
CA LEU A 61 -0.18 14.72 -3.70
C LEU A 61 1.11 15.42 -4.16
N LYS A 62 2.30 14.96 -3.72
CA LYS A 62 3.61 15.52 -4.09
C LYS A 62 3.79 15.70 -5.61
N PRO A 63 3.49 14.72 -6.47
CA PRO A 63 3.65 14.87 -7.93
C PRO A 63 2.74 15.95 -8.51
N VAL A 64 1.48 15.98 -8.08
CA VAL A 64 0.50 17.00 -8.50
C VAL A 64 0.98 18.39 -8.08
N CYS A 65 1.43 18.52 -6.83
CA CYS A 65 1.98 19.77 -6.30
C CYS A 65 3.21 20.24 -7.09
N ASN A 66 4.13 19.34 -7.42
CA ASN A 66 5.32 19.66 -8.22
C ASN A 66 4.96 20.14 -9.62
N THR A 67 3.97 19.52 -10.26
CA THR A 67 3.49 19.92 -11.58
C THR A 67 2.88 21.31 -11.56
N ILE A 68 2.01 21.58 -10.59
CA ILE A 68 1.36 22.90 -10.42
C ILE A 68 2.41 23.96 -10.04
N GLU A 69 3.33 23.65 -9.11
CA GLU A 69 4.44 24.55 -8.72
C GLU A 69 5.29 24.93 -9.96
N GLY A 70 5.66 23.92 -10.77
CA GLY A 70 6.44 24.13 -11.98
C GLY A 70 5.71 25.00 -13.02
N PHE A 71 4.40 24.83 -13.16
CA PHE A 71 3.58 25.65 -14.04
C PHE A 71 3.47 27.09 -13.53
N LEU A 72 3.20 27.29 -12.24
CA LEU A 72 3.09 28.61 -11.64
C LEU A 72 4.43 29.35 -11.64
N HIS A 73 5.56 28.69 -11.46
CA HIS A 73 6.89 29.29 -11.53
C HIS A 73 7.24 29.80 -12.94
N ARG A 74 6.60 29.27 -14.00
CA ARG A 74 6.76 29.79 -15.37
C ARG A 74 5.98 31.09 -15.61
N ILE A 75 4.87 31.27 -14.86
CA ILE A 75 3.98 32.43 -15.03
C ILE A 75 4.38 33.56 -14.09
N PHE A 76 4.77 33.25 -12.86
CA PHE A 76 5.08 34.27 -11.84
C PHE A 76 6.56 34.66 -11.85
N PRO A 77 6.88 35.97 -11.70
CA PRO A 77 8.26 36.41 -11.57
C PRO A 77 8.91 35.88 -10.27
N GLN A 78 10.23 35.77 -10.24
CA GLN A 78 11.01 35.18 -9.13
C GLN A 78 10.67 35.75 -7.75
N LYS A 79 10.33 37.05 -7.67
CA LYS A 79 9.92 37.71 -6.41
C LYS A 79 8.65 37.16 -5.80
N LEU A 80 7.78 36.53 -6.60
CA LEU A 80 6.48 35.99 -6.20
C LEU A 80 6.47 34.45 -6.09
N HIS A 81 7.62 33.78 -6.20
CA HIS A 81 7.71 32.32 -6.11
C HIS A 81 7.22 31.78 -4.76
N SER A 82 7.34 32.55 -3.67
CA SER A 82 6.76 32.14 -2.37
C SER A 82 5.23 32.05 -2.42
N MET A 83 4.59 33.02 -3.06
CA MET A 83 3.14 33.01 -3.30
C MET A 83 2.74 31.87 -4.26
N ALA A 84 3.51 31.65 -5.31
CA ALA A 84 3.28 30.57 -6.26
C ALA A 84 3.30 29.19 -5.58
N ASN A 85 4.23 28.98 -4.64
CA ASN A 85 4.32 27.75 -3.84
C ASN A 85 3.07 27.57 -2.95
N MET A 86 2.62 28.61 -2.27
CA MET A 86 1.41 28.55 -1.44
C MET A 86 0.16 28.26 -2.29
N LEU A 87 0.04 28.91 -3.45
CA LEU A 87 -1.04 28.66 -4.40
C LEU A 87 -1.00 27.24 -4.96
N ALA A 88 0.20 26.73 -5.28
CA ALA A 88 0.36 25.34 -5.75
C ALA A 88 -0.14 24.33 -4.69
N ILE A 89 0.24 24.53 -3.43
CA ILE A 89 -0.19 23.67 -2.32
C ILE A 89 -1.72 23.75 -2.15
N ALA A 90 -2.29 24.97 -2.12
CA ALA A 90 -3.73 25.17 -1.97
C ALA A 90 -4.52 24.52 -3.12
N ALA A 91 -4.07 24.74 -4.37
CA ALA A 91 -4.68 24.13 -5.56
C ALA A 91 -4.58 22.60 -5.55
N THR A 92 -3.44 22.07 -5.11
CA THR A 92 -3.22 20.61 -4.99
C THR A 92 -4.15 19.98 -3.97
N LEU A 93 -4.31 20.60 -2.81
CA LEU A 93 -5.21 20.10 -1.76
C LEU A 93 -6.67 20.22 -2.17
N LEU A 94 -7.05 21.33 -2.80
CA LEU A 94 -8.38 21.50 -3.36
C LEU A 94 -8.67 20.42 -4.41
N PHE A 95 -7.71 20.15 -5.30
CA PHE A 95 -7.82 19.08 -6.29
C PHE A 95 -8.01 17.71 -5.61
N GLY A 96 -7.19 17.36 -4.60
CA GLY A 96 -7.32 16.12 -3.87
C GLY A 96 -8.67 15.96 -3.19
N VAL A 97 -9.15 17.02 -2.52
CA VAL A 97 -10.47 17.02 -1.87
C VAL A 97 -11.59 16.89 -2.90
N LEU A 98 -11.51 17.59 -4.03
CA LEU A 98 -12.51 17.49 -5.10
C LEU A 98 -12.55 16.10 -5.72
N VAL A 99 -11.40 15.46 -5.94
CA VAL A 99 -11.35 14.09 -6.47
C VAL A 99 -12.02 13.11 -5.49
N VAL A 100 -11.68 13.17 -4.21
CA VAL A 100 -12.30 12.30 -3.19
C VAL A 100 -13.80 12.58 -3.09
N TYR A 101 -14.20 13.84 -3.05
CA TYR A 101 -15.61 14.25 -3.01
C TYR A 101 -16.39 13.73 -4.22
N ALA A 102 -15.85 13.91 -5.44
CA ALA A 102 -16.46 13.43 -6.66
C ALA A 102 -16.62 11.88 -6.65
N LEU A 103 -15.56 11.16 -6.27
CA LEU A 103 -15.62 9.70 -6.16
C LEU A 103 -16.69 9.25 -5.16
N VAL A 104 -16.74 9.86 -3.98
CA VAL A 104 -17.72 9.47 -2.96
C VAL A 104 -19.15 9.80 -3.43
N MET A 105 -19.38 10.97 -4.01
CA MET A 105 -20.70 11.36 -4.54
C MET A 105 -21.16 10.50 -5.71
N MET A 106 -20.23 9.97 -6.50
CA MET A 106 -20.56 9.06 -7.60
C MET A 106 -20.82 7.64 -7.12
N VAL A 107 -20.03 7.15 -6.17
CA VAL A 107 -20.02 5.73 -5.76
C VAL A 107 -21.09 5.43 -4.70
N VAL A 108 -21.16 6.27 -3.65
CA VAL A 108 -22.00 5.95 -2.47
C VAL A 108 -23.50 5.85 -2.80
N PRO A 109 -24.11 6.79 -3.54
CA PRO A 109 -25.54 6.65 -3.91
C PRO A 109 -25.82 5.39 -4.73
N GLN A 110 -24.90 5.06 -5.64
CA GLN A 110 -25.05 3.89 -6.50
C GLN A 110 -24.84 2.58 -5.74
N LEU A 111 -23.92 2.55 -4.75
CA LEU A 111 -23.77 1.42 -3.82
C LEU A 111 -25.03 1.21 -2.99
N ILE A 112 -25.63 2.26 -2.44
CA ILE A 112 -26.88 2.18 -1.69
C ILE A 112 -27.97 1.56 -2.53
N THR A 113 -28.17 2.07 -3.75
CA THR A 113 -29.16 1.54 -4.69
C THR A 113 -28.87 0.09 -5.04
N SER A 114 -27.61 -0.25 -5.30
CA SER A 114 -27.20 -1.61 -5.67
C SER A 114 -27.39 -2.60 -4.52
N VAL A 115 -26.96 -2.24 -3.30
CA VAL A 115 -27.14 -3.09 -2.10
C VAL A 115 -28.63 -3.29 -1.79
N THR A 116 -29.44 -2.24 -1.93
CA THR A 116 -30.89 -2.31 -1.73
C THR A 116 -31.54 -3.21 -2.77
N SER A 117 -31.18 -3.04 -4.05
CA SER A 117 -31.67 -3.89 -5.15
C SER A 117 -31.23 -5.35 -4.98
N LEU A 118 -29.97 -5.58 -4.58
CA LEU A 118 -29.46 -6.92 -4.25
C LEU A 118 -30.31 -7.61 -3.19
N TYR A 119 -30.57 -6.91 -2.08
CA TYR A 119 -31.35 -7.45 -0.98
C TYR A 119 -32.75 -7.91 -1.45
N TYR A 120 -33.48 -7.03 -2.11
CA TYR A 120 -34.83 -7.35 -2.56
C TYR A 120 -34.88 -8.43 -3.67
N THR A 121 -33.96 -8.35 -4.63
CA THR A 121 -33.89 -9.31 -5.74
C THR A 121 -33.45 -10.69 -5.25
N ALA A 122 -32.41 -10.74 -4.40
CA ALA A 122 -31.93 -12.00 -3.83
C ALA A 122 -33.01 -12.65 -2.96
N GLN A 123 -33.66 -11.88 -2.07
CA GLN A 123 -34.77 -12.39 -1.24
C GLN A 123 -35.90 -12.96 -2.08
N THR A 124 -36.34 -12.24 -3.13
CA THR A 124 -37.39 -12.69 -4.03
C THR A 124 -36.97 -13.94 -4.81
N SER A 125 -35.76 -13.99 -5.32
CA SER A 125 -35.23 -15.10 -6.11
C SER A 125 -35.07 -16.37 -5.26
N ILE A 126 -34.56 -16.24 -4.05
CA ILE A 126 -34.36 -17.34 -3.11
C ILE A 126 -35.74 -17.89 -2.67
N THR A 127 -36.69 -17.01 -2.34
CA THR A 127 -38.07 -17.45 -1.99
C THR A 127 -38.74 -18.15 -3.16
N ARG A 128 -38.54 -17.69 -4.40
CA ARG A 128 -39.05 -18.34 -5.61
C ARG A 128 -38.40 -19.70 -5.82
N PHE A 129 -37.09 -19.81 -5.63
CA PHE A 129 -36.35 -21.06 -5.73
C PHE A 129 -36.83 -22.08 -4.68
N MET A 130 -36.94 -21.68 -3.42
CA MET A 130 -37.43 -22.53 -2.35
C MET A 130 -38.86 -22.99 -2.61
N ARG A 131 -39.71 -22.12 -3.15
CA ARG A 131 -41.10 -22.49 -3.54
C ARG A 131 -41.08 -23.53 -4.67
N TRP A 132 -40.19 -23.40 -5.65
CA TRP A 132 -40.00 -24.38 -6.71
C TRP A 132 -39.49 -25.73 -6.15
N VAL A 133 -38.48 -25.73 -5.28
CA VAL A 133 -37.98 -26.94 -4.61
C VAL A 133 -39.10 -27.65 -3.88
N ASN A 134 -39.93 -26.91 -3.13
CA ASN A 134 -41.06 -27.47 -2.39
C ASN A 134 -42.23 -27.98 -3.28
N THR A 135 -42.19 -27.74 -4.59
CA THR A 135 -43.17 -28.31 -5.53
C THR A 135 -42.66 -29.54 -6.26
N GLN A 136 -41.39 -29.90 -6.11
CA GLN A 136 -40.81 -31.06 -6.79
C GLN A 136 -40.84 -32.28 -5.86
N GLU A 137 -41.55 -33.33 -6.23
CA GLU A 137 -41.68 -34.58 -5.47
C GLU A 137 -40.36 -35.24 -5.13
N VAL A 138 -39.33 -35.14 -6.04
CA VAL A 138 -38.01 -35.70 -5.85
C VAL A 138 -37.29 -35.11 -4.63
N PHE A 139 -37.57 -33.88 -4.26
CA PHE A 139 -36.95 -33.23 -3.08
C PHE A 139 -37.78 -33.44 -1.82
N LEU A 140 -39.10 -33.61 -1.95
CA LEU A 140 -40.01 -33.84 -0.82
C LEU A 140 -39.78 -35.20 -0.17
N ASP A 141 -39.44 -36.23 -0.95
CA ASP A 141 -39.15 -37.58 -0.46
C ASP A 141 -37.78 -37.73 0.21
N ASN A 142 -36.92 -36.72 0.14
CA ASN A 142 -35.58 -36.79 0.71
C ASN A 142 -35.39 -35.72 1.79
N GLU A 143 -35.66 -36.08 3.04
CA GLU A 143 -35.59 -35.21 4.22
C GLU A 143 -34.20 -34.61 4.44
N THR A 144 -33.15 -35.35 4.08
CA THR A 144 -31.76 -34.89 4.19
C THR A 144 -31.45 -33.78 3.19
N LEU A 145 -31.85 -33.93 1.93
CA LEU A 145 -31.68 -32.89 0.90
C LEU A 145 -32.47 -31.63 1.23
N MET A 146 -33.70 -31.79 1.72
CA MET A 146 -34.53 -30.68 2.15
C MET A 146 -33.90 -29.92 3.32
N GLY A 147 -33.27 -30.64 4.26
CA GLY A 147 -32.50 -30.06 5.36
C GLY A 147 -31.31 -29.20 4.86
N TYR A 148 -30.55 -29.65 3.86
CA TYR A 148 -29.48 -28.87 3.25
C TYR A 148 -29.99 -27.59 2.56
N PHE A 149 -31.12 -27.67 1.82
CA PHE A 149 -31.71 -26.50 1.19
C PHE A 149 -32.22 -25.48 2.20
N ASN A 150 -32.87 -25.92 3.26
CA ASN A 150 -33.33 -25.02 4.33
C ASN A 150 -32.19 -24.36 5.06
N ASN A 151 -31.13 -25.11 5.44
CA ASN A 151 -29.93 -24.53 6.07
C ASN A 151 -29.23 -23.52 5.15
N ALA A 152 -29.14 -23.81 3.85
CA ALA A 152 -28.57 -22.87 2.88
C ALA A 152 -29.46 -21.62 2.74
N TYR A 153 -30.78 -21.76 2.73
CA TYR A 153 -31.72 -20.64 2.72
C TYR A 153 -31.53 -19.74 3.93
N ASP A 154 -31.52 -20.32 5.14
CA ASP A 154 -31.35 -19.56 6.38
C ASP A 154 -30.00 -18.84 6.42
N ALA A 155 -28.90 -19.51 6.05
CA ALA A 155 -27.59 -18.91 6.00
C ALA A 155 -27.51 -17.74 5.01
N ILE A 156 -28.16 -17.85 3.84
CA ILE A 156 -28.20 -16.76 2.86
C ILE A 156 -29.08 -15.62 3.36
N ALA A 157 -30.26 -15.94 3.94
CA ALA A 157 -31.19 -14.94 4.47
C ALA A 157 -30.54 -14.12 5.62
N ASP A 158 -29.81 -14.77 6.52
CA ASP A 158 -29.09 -14.13 7.62
C ASP A 158 -27.95 -13.21 7.11
N ASN A 159 -27.18 -13.70 6.13
CA ASN A 159 -26.13 -12.89 5.50
C ASN A 159 -26.70 -11.66 4.77
N LEU A 160 -27.82 -11.82 4.05
CA LEU A 160 -28.51 -10.71 3.39
C LEU A 160 -29.05 -9.69 4.41
N THR A 161 -29.58 -10.16 5.53
CA THR A 161 -30.06 -9.31 6.61
C THR A 161 -28.91 -8.55 7.26
N THR A 162 -27.80 -9.22 7.54
CA THR A 162 -26.58 -8.61 8.06
C THR A 162 -26.03 -7.54 7.09
N LEU A 163 -26.00 -7.83 5.80
CA LEU A 163 -25.60 -6.89 4.77
C LEU A 163 -26.49 -5.64 4.76
N ARG A 164 -27.81 -5.81 4.89
CA ARG A 164 -28.75 -4.70 4.98
C ARG A 164 -28.58 -3.90 6.27
N THR A 165 -28.51 -4.55 7.42
CA THR A 165 -28.49 -3.88 8.73
C THR A 165 -27.15 -3.22 9.06
N THR A 166 -26.05 -3.71 8.49
CA THR A 166 -24.71 -3.21 8.77
C THR A 166 -24.22 -2.23 7.69
N LEU A 167 -24.35 -2.59 6.41
CA LEU A 167 -23.81 -1.76 5.33
C LEU A 167 -24.70 -0.57 4.96
N LEU A 168 -26.03 -0.76 4.88
CA LEU A 168 -26.92 0.32 4.46
C LEU A 168 -26.87 1.55 5.40
N PRO A 169 -26.95 1.40 6.73
CA PRO A 169 -26.84 2.54 7.62
C PRO A 169 -25.48 3.24 7.51
N SER A 170 -24.39 2.47 7.35
CA SER A 170 -23.07 3.05 7.18
C SER A 170 -22.94 3.88 5.90
N LEU A 171 -23.46 3.38 4.78
CA LEU A 171 -23.48 4.09 3.50
C LEU A 171 -24.42 5.32 3.55
N GLN A 172 -25.58 5.19 4.17
CA GLN A 172 -26.52 6.31 4.37
C GLN A 172 -25.94 7.39 5.26
N ASN A 173 -25.17 7.02 6.29
CA ASN A 173 -24.44 7.96 7.12
C ASN A 173 -23.44 8.77 6.31
N ILE A 174 -22.64 8.12 5.44
CA ILE A 174 -21.71 8.79 4.54
C ILE A 174 -22.44 9.74 3.60
N GLN A 175 -23.54 9.30 2.99
CA GLN A 175 -24.36 10.11 2.11
C GLN A 175 -25.00 11.31 2.88
N GLY A 176 -25.49 11.10 4.09
CA GLY A 176 -26.03 12.14 4.96
C GLY A 176 -25.02 13.21 5.30
N ILE A 177 -23.77 12.83 5.61
CA ILE A 177 -22.66 13.75 5.84
C ILE A 177 -22.41 14.64 4.62
N LEU A 178 -22.39 14.03 3.43
CA LEU A 178 -22.10 14.72 2.18
C LEU A 178 -23.24 15.64 1.71
N SER A 179 -24.49 15.25 1.98
CA SER A 179 -25.69 16.04 1.64
C SER A 179 -26.05 17.10 2.68
N GLY A 180 -25.33 17.17 3.81
CA GLY A 180 -25.60 18.10 4.90
C GLY A 180 -26.87 17.78 5.70
N VAL A 181 -27.47 16.62 5.49
CA VAL A 181 -28.68 16.16 6.20
C VAL A 181 -28.24 15.31 7.40
N GLY A 182 -28.52 15.80 8.59
CA GLY A 182 -28.07 15.37 9.91
C GLY A 182 -27.95 13.87 10.14
N VAL A 183 -26.75 13.45 10.45
CA VAL A 183 -26.42 12.12 10.98
C VAL A 183 -25.54 12.31 12.18
N GLY A 184 -25.65 11.41 13.15
CA GLY A 184 -25.02 11.42 14.46
C GLY A 184 -23.73 12.26 14.59
N VAL A 185 -23.87 13.47 15.09
CA VAL A 185 -22.89 14.55 15.12
C VAL A 185 -21.50 14.10 15.61
N MET A 186 -21.45 13.10 16.49
CA MET A 186 -20.22 12.72 17.18
C MET A 186 -19.24 11.91 16.31
N SER A 187 -19.73 11.02 15.44
CA SER A 187 -18.89 10.24 14.50
C SER A 187 -18.34 11.14 13.39
N VAL A 188 -19.18 12.07 12.92
CA VAL A 188 -18.82 13.08 11.91
C VAL A 188 -17.73 14.01 12.44
N VAL A 189 -17.88 14.50 13.66
CA VAL A 189 -16.90 15.40 14.29
C VAL A 189 -15.55 14.74 14.44
N THR A 190 -15.51 13.46 14.85
CA THR A 190 -14.25 12.73 15.03
C THR A 190 -13.56 12.46 13.69
N TRP A 191 -14.31 12.04 12.66
CA TRP A 191 -13.78 11.82 11.32
C TRP A 191 -13.28 13.13 10.70
N PHE A 192 -14.09 14.19 10.78
CA PHE A 192 -13.76 15.52 10.27
C PHE A 192 -12.53 16.11 10.99
N LYS A 193 -12.45 15.96 12.32
CA LYS A 193 -11.28 16.36 13.10
C LYS A 193 -10.00 15.67 12.60
N ASN A 194 -10.02 14.35 12.44
CA ASN A 194 -8.85 13.60 11.99
C ASN A 194 -8.45 13.94 10.55
N LEU A 195 -9.42 14.10 9.66
CA LEU A 195 -9.20 14.57 8.29
C LEU A 195 -8.60 15.98 8.27
N LEU A 196 -9.16 16.90 9.06
CA LEU A 196 -8.72 18.29 9.12
C LEU A 196 -7.30 18.40 9.69
N ILE A 197 -6.99 17.65 10.74
CA ILE A 197 -5.62 17.59 11.29
C ILE A 197 -4.68 16.96 10.26
N GLY A 198 -5.06 15.87 9.61
CA GLY A 198 -4.27 15.25 8.55
C GLY A 198 -4.03 16.20 7.39
N LEU A 199 -5.03 16.96 6.98
CA LEU A 199 -4.90 17.97 5.93
C LEU A 199 -3.95 19.11 6.32
N ILE A 200 -4.07 19.61 7.56
CA ILE A 200 -3.13 20.62 8.10
C ILE A 200 -1.71 20.09 8.09
N VAL A 201 -1.50 18.86 8.56
CA VAL A 201 -0.19 18.20 8.56
C VAL A 201 0.32 18.05 7.11
N ALA A 202 -0.53 17.66 6.16
CA ALA A 202 -0.17 17.56 4.75
C ALA A 202 0.28 18.91 4.17
N VAL A 203 -0.41 20.01 4.52
CA VAL A 203 0.01 21.38 4.14
C VAL A 203 1.40 21.67 4.66
N TYR A 204 1.64 21.45 5.97
CA TYR A 204 2.95 21.71 6.59
C TYR A 204 4.06 20.87 5.97
N LEU A 205 3.80 19.59 5.71
CA LEU A 205 4.76 18.69 5.10
C LEU A 205 5.08 19.09 3.65
N LEU A 206 4.07 19.42 2.85
CA LEU A 206 4.27 19.90 1.47
C LEU A 206 5.00 21.24 1.43
N ALA A 207 4.61 22.19 2.29
CA ALA A 207 5.24 23.51 2.37
C ALA A 207 6.69 23.44 2.85
N SER A 208 6.98 22.59 3.82
CA SER A 208 8.28 22.50 4.48
C SER A 208 9.16 21.36 3.98
N ARG A 209 8.74 20.60 2.95
CA ARG A 209 9.41 19.39 2.44
C ARG A 209 10.92 19.59 2.18
N LYS A 210 11.29 20.70 1.51
CA LYS A 210 12.69 21.04 1.21
C LYS A 210 13.49 21.36 2.49
N LYS A 211 12.84 22.01 3.47
CA LYS A 211 13.44 22.34 4.77
C LYS A 211 13.66 21.08 5.60
N PHE A 212 12.65 20.21 5.72
CA PHE A 212 12.76 18.96 6.47
C PHE A 212 13.80 18.01 5.86
N ALA A 213 13.84 17.89 4.53
CA ALA A 213 14.86 17.09 3.85
C ALA A 213 16.29 17.60 4.16
N LYS A 214 16.49 18.94 4.15
CA LYS A 214 17.78 19.55 4.50
C LYS A 214 18.12 19.31 5.98
N GLN A 215 17.17 19.46 6.89
CA GLN A 215 17.39 19.20 8.32
C GLN A 215 17.72 17.73 8.58
N ALA A 216 16.96 16.80 7.99
CA ALA A 216 17.23 15.37 8.10
C ALA A 216 18.64 15.02 7.59
N LYS A 217 19.04 15.58 6.44
CA LYS A 217 20.40 15.41 5.92
C LYS A 217 21.46 15.98 6.90
N MET A 218 21.25 17.14 7.47
CA MET A 218 22.18 17.72 8.45
C MET A 218 22.32 16.84 9.70
N ILE A 219 21.20 16.34 10.24
CA ILE A 219 21.20 15.42 11.39
C ILE A 219 21.97 14.14 11.03
N LEU A 220 21.70 13.55 9.86
CA LEU A 220 22.37 12.35 9.40
C LEU A 220 23.89 12.52 9.38
N TYR A 221 24.38 13.58 8.76
CA TYR A 221 25.82 13.85 8.64
C TYR A 221 26.47 14.31 9.96
N SER A 222 25.71 14.76 10.96
CA SER A 222 26.25 15.10 12.28
C SER A 222 26.37 13.88 13.21
N VAL A 223 25.52 12.88 13.05
CA VAL A 223 25.46 11.71 13.96
C VAL A 223 26.21 10.52 13.40
N VAL A 224 26.24 10.35 12.08
CA VAL A 224 26.75 9.18 11.39
C VAL A 224 28.07 9.53 10.67
N LYS A 225 29.04 8.59 10.65
CA LYS A 225 30.28 8.76 9.90
C LYS A 225 30.00 9.06 8.42
N PRO A 226 30.79 9.91 7.74
CA PRO A 226 30.52 10.41 6.39
C PRO A 226 30.20 9.29 5.37
N HIS A 227 30.97 8.22 5.37
CA HIS A 227 30.76 7.07 4.47
C HIS A 227 29.36 6.43 4.65
N TRP A 228 28.97 6.15 5.88
CA TRP A 228 27.63 5.59 6.18
C TRP A 228 26.49 6.59 5.92
N ALA A 229 26.75 7.88 6.17
CA ALA A 229 25.78 8.93 5.91
C ALA A 229 25.47 9.06 4.42
N GLN A 230 26.49 8.89 3.55
CA GLN A 230 26.32 8.88 2.12
C GLN A 230 25.49 7.66 1.66
N LEU A 231 25.83 6.46 2.11
CA LEU A 231 25.08 5.24 1.78
C LEU A 231 23.61 5.35 2.20
N ILE A 232 23.34 5.82 3.43
CA ILE A 232 21.96 6.02 3.90
C ILE A 232 21.23 7.06 3.03
N GLN A 233 21.89 8.14 2.63
CA GLN A 233 21.30 9.15 1.76
C GLN A 233 20.95 8.56 0.38
N GLU A 234 21.80 7.75 -0.20
CA GLU A 234 21.58 7.07 -1.48
C GLU A 234 20.38 6.13 -1.37
N GLU A 235 20.30 5.34 -0.28
CA GLU A 235 19.16 4.45 -0.02
C GLU A 235 17.83 5.21 0.15
N VAL A 236 17.84 6.34 0.86
CA VAL A 236 16.64 7.18 1.02
C VAL A 236 16.18 7.77 -0.32
N LEU A 237 17.12 8.19 -1.18
CA LEU A 237 16.78 8.67 -2.53
C LEU A 237 16.25 7.54 -3.42
N TYR A 238 16.85 6.36 -3.33
CA TYR A 238 16.36 5.17 -4.01
C TYR A 238 14.96 4.81 -3.55
N ALA A 239 14.71 4.79 -2.24
CA ALA A 239 13.38 4.56 -1.68
C ALA A 239 12.35 5.58 -2.19
N ASP A 240 12.65 6.88 -2.17
CA ASP A 240 11.75 7.93 -2.70
C ASP A 240 11.43 7.70 -4.20
N LYS A 241 12.43 7.29 -4.98
CA LYS A 241 12.23 6.93 -6.39
C LYS A 241 11.35 5.69 -6.57
N MET A 242 11.59 4.63 -5.79
CA MET A 242 10.82 3.38 -5.85
C MET A 242 9.37 3.60 -5.44
N PHE A 243 9.14 4.21 -4.27
CA PHE A 243 7.80 4.51 -3.80
C PHE A 243 7.06 5.47 -4.74
N GLY A 244 7.71 6.56 -5.16
CA GLY A 244 7.11 7.54 -6.06
C GLY A 244 6.76 6.96 -7.41
N GLY A 245 7.68 6.22 -8.02
CA GLY A 245 7.47 5.57 -9.31
C GLY A 245 6.34 4.53 -9.25
N PHE A 246 6.38 3.65 -8.26
CA PHE A 246 5.40 2.58 -8.11
C PHE A 246 3.99 3.11 -7.80
N ILE A 247 3.85 3.97 -6.79
CA ILE A 247 2.54 4.47 -6.36
C ILE A 247 1.91 5.34 -7.45
N ASN A 248 2.67 6.26 -8.05
CA ASN A 248 2.16 7.09 -9.15
C ASN A 248 1.82 6.26 -10.38
N GLY A 249 2.68 5.28 -10.72
CA GLY A 249 2.40 4.35 -11.79
C GLY A 249 1.11 3.56 -11.55
N LYS A 250 0.92 3.03 -10.34
CA LYS A 250 -0.29 2.27 -10.01
C LYS A 250 -1.57 3.11 -9.98
N ILE A 251 -1.50 4.35 -9.51
CA ILE A 251 -2.65 5.28 -9.57
C ILE A 251 -3.02 5.58 -11.03
N MET A 252 -2.02 5.84 -11.88
CA MET A 252 -2.24 6.11 -13.30
C MET A 252 -2.80 4.90 -14.04
N ASP A 253 -2.21 3.75 -13.82
CA ASP A 253 -2.66 2.45 -14.32
C ASP A 253 -4.13 2.18 -13.95
N SER A 254 -4.46 2.28 -12.69
CA SER A 254 -5.81 2.09 -12.15
C SER A 254 -6.83 3.08 -12.72
N ALA A 255 -6.43 4.33 -12.93
CA ALA A 255 -7.28 5.33 -13.57
C ALA A 255 -7.58 4.96 -15.04
N ILE A 256 -6.56 4.52 -15.79
CA ILE A 256 -6.70 4.08 -17.19
C ILE A 256 -7.60 2.84 -17.25
N ILE A 257 -7.38 1.84 -16.42
CA ILE A 257 -8.23 0.63 -16.34
C ILE A 257 -9.66 0.98 -16.01
N GLY A 258 -9.91 1.87 -15.03
CA GLY A 258 -11.24 2.34 -14.68
C GLY A 258 -11.94 3.03 -15.86
N VAL A 259 -11.24 3.89 -16.58
CA VAL A 259 -11.78 4.58 -17.77
C VAL A 259 -12.08 3.61 -18.90
N LEU A 260 -11.17 2.68 -19.21
CA LEU A 260 -11.39 1.64 -20.22
C LEU A 260 -12.58 0.75 -19.87
N CYS A 261 -12.68 0.35 -18.60
CA CYS A 261 -13.81 -0.42 -18.09
C CYS A 261 -15.13 0.35 -18.25
N TYR A 262 -15.14 1.65 -17.96
CA TYR A 262 -16.32 2.51 -18.10
C TYR A 262 -16.83 2.55 -19.55
N PHE A 263 -15.95 2.83 -20.50
CA PHE A 263 -16.32 2.86 -21.92
C PHE A 263 -16.78 1.49 -22.41
N ALA A 264 -16.12 0.42 -22.02
CA ALA A 264 -16.54 -0.94 -22.38
C ALA A 264 -17.93 -1.26 -21.78
N CYS A 265 -18.17 -0.90 -20.53
CA CYS A 265 -19.47 -1.10 -19.89
C CYS A 265 -20.60 -0.36 -20.61
N ILE A 266 -20.34 0.84 -21.15
CA ILE A 266 -21.33 1.58 -21.97
C ILE A 266 -21.55 0.88 -23.32
N ILE A 267 -20.49 0.49 -24.02
CA ILE A 267 -20.56 -0.15 -25.35
C ILE A 267 -21.32 -1.49 -25.27
N PHE A 268 -21.00 -2.32 -24.29
CA PHE A 268 -21.64 -3.62 -24.10
C PHE A 268 -22.97 -3.52 -23.31
N LYS A 269 -23.37 -2.31 -22.92
CA LYS A 269 -24.61 -2.05 -22.16
C LYS A 269 -24.68 -2.88 -20.87
N PHE A 270 -23.56 -3.00 -20.15
CA PHE A 270 -23.57 -3.59 -18.82
C PHE A 270 -24.26 -2.66 -17.82
N PRO A 271 -25.05 -3.22 -16.89
CA PRO A 271 -25.71 -2.41 -15.88
C PRO A 271 -24.72 -1.78 -14.91
N SER A 272 -25.12 -0.66 -14.31
CA SER A 272 -24.31 0.07 -13.31
C SER A 272 -22.88 0.41 -13.78
N ALA A 273 -22.73 0.79 -15.05
CA ALA A 273 -21.44 0.99 -15.72
C ALA A 273 -20.45 1.83 -14.90
N LEU A 274 -20.92 2.95 -14.33
CA LEU A 274 -20.09 3.85 -13.53
C LEU A 274 -19.59 3.17 -12.24
N LEU A 275 -20.49 2.53 -11.49
CA LEU A 275 -20.12 1.84 -10.24
C LEU A 275 -19.13 0.71 -10.50
N VAL A 276 -19.44 -0.13 -11.49
CA VAL A 276 -18.59 -1.25 -11.88
C VAL A 276 -17.19 -0.78 -12.28
N SER A 277 -17.09 0.25 -13.10
CA SER A 277 -15.80 0.78 -13.56
C SER A 277 -14.99 1.43 -12.44
N VAL A 278 -15.64 2.12 -11.51
CA VAL A 278 -14.97 2.68 -10.33
C VAL A 278 -14.50 1.58 -9.39
N ILE A 279 -15.30 0.55 -9.14
CA ILE A 279 -14.87 -0.61 -8.34
C ILE A 279 -13.63 -1.25 -8.97
N ILE A 280 -13.67 -1.57 -10.26
CA ILE A 280 -12.53 -2.17 -10.97
C ILE A 280 -11.30 -1.25 -10.93
N GLY A 281 -11.47 0.03 -11.23
CA GLY A 281 -10.37 0.99 -11.22
C GLY A 281 -9.75 1.17 -9.83
N VAL A 282 -10.55 1.37 -8.79
CA VAL A 282 -10.04 1.59 -7.43
C VAL A 282 -9.35 0.34 -6.88
N THR A 283 -9.94 -0.83 -7.11
CA THR A 283 -9.32 -2.07 -6.62
C THR A 283 -8.04 -2.43 -7.36
N ASN A 284 -7.91 -2.02 -8.63
CA ASN A 284 -6.70 -2.26 -9.44
C ASN A 284 -5.43 -1.59 -8.86
N VAL A 285 -5.55 -0.66 -7.92
CA VAL A 285 -4.41 -0.11 -7.17
C VAL A 285 -3.65 -1.21 -6.42
N ILE A 286 -4.33 -2.29 -5.99
CA ILE A 286 -3.71 -3.44 -5.34
C ILE A 286 -3.16 -4.38 -6.42
N PRO A 287 -1.85 -4.56 -6.53
CA PRO A 287 -1.27 -5.48 -7.51
C PRO A 287 -1.78 -6.91 -7.28
N PHE A 288 -1.95 -7.68 -8.34
CA PHE A 288 -2.43 -9.07 -8.37
C PHE A 288 -3.85 -9.29 -7.82
N PHE A 289 -4.16 -8.81 -6.64
CA PHE A 289 -5.45 -9.05 -5.98
C PHE A 289 -6.54 -8.06 -6.39
N GLY A 290 -6.15 -6.86 -6.81
CA GLY A 290 -7.09 -5.80 -7.20
C GLY A 290 -8.14 -6.26 -8.22
N PRO A 291 -7.72 -6.88 -9.31
CA PRO A 291 -8.65 -7.42 -10.32
C PRO A 291 -9.71 -8.37 -9.75
N PHE A 292 -9.31 -9.29 -8.87
CA PHE A 292 -10.23 -10.25 -8.27
C PHE A 292 -11.17 -9.59 -7.25
N ILE A 293 -10.61 -8.72 -6.39
CA ILE A 293 -11.37 -7.97 -5.39
C ILE A 293 -12.42 -7.08 -6.07
N GLY A 294 -12.13 -6.53 -7.25
CA GLY A 294 -13.07 -5.72 -8.02
C GLY A 294 -14.04 -6.54 -8.87
N ALA A 295 -13.55 -7.57 -9.55
CA ALA A 295 -14.35 -8.35 -10.48
C ALA A 295 -15.47 -9.14 -9.79
N VAL A 296 -15.21 -9.71 -8.59
CA VAL A 296 -16.22 -10.50 -7.88
C VAL A 296 -17.46 -9.67 -7.53
N PRO A 297 -17.37 -8.54 -6.79
CA PRO A 297 -18.55 -7.74 -6.47
C PRO A 297 -19.17 -7.12 -7.73
N ALA A 298 -18.39 -6.68 -8.70
CA ALA A 298 -18.88 -6.12 -9.95
C ALA A 298 -19.70 -7.16 -10.74
N THR A 299 -19.21 -8.41 -10.84
CA THR A 299 -19.92 -9.51 -11.49
C THR A 299 -21.22 -9.84 -10.75
N LEU A 300 -21.21 -9.89 -9.42
CA LEU A 300 -22.41 -10.13 -8.62
C LEU A 300 -23.46 -9.04 -8.83
N LEU A 301 -23.07 -7.77 -8.90
CA LEU A 301 -23.99 -6.67 -9.20
C LEU A 301 -24.66 -6.80 -10.57
N ILE A 302 -23.92 -7.28 -11.57
CA ILE A 302 -24.44 -7.52 -12.91
C ILE A 302 -25.30 -8.80 -12.96
N LEU A 303 -24.88 -9.86 -12.26
CA LEU A 303 -25.54 -11.16 -12.21
C LEU A 303 -26.99 -11.04 -11.74
N ILE A 304 -27.24 -10.21 -10.73
CA ILE A 304 -28.57 -9.97 -10.18
C ILE A 304 -29.52 -9.38 -11.22
N GLN A 305 -29.00 -8.52 -12.10
CA GLN A 305 -29.80 -7.85 -13.12
C GLN A 305 -29.92 -8.68 -14.40
N SER A 306 -28.87 -9.40 -14.80
CA SER A 306 -28.83 -10.24 -16.00
C SER A 306 -27.71 -11.26 -15.94
N PRO A 307 -28.03 -12.56 -15.74
CA PRO A 307 -27.05 -13.64 -15.70
C PRO A 307 -26.18 -13.73 -16.96
N ILE A 308 -26.79 -13.54 -18.13
CA ILE A 308 -26.09 -13.60 -19.42
C ILE A 308 -25.07 -12.46 -19.52
N LYS A 309 -25.43 -11.24 -19.10
CA LYS A 309 -24.50 -10.12 -19.08
C LYS A 309 -23.38 -10.30 -18.07
N ALA A 310 -23.63 -10.96 -16.96
CA ALA A 310 -22.59 -11.28 -15.99
C ALA A 310 -21.52 -12.22 -16.59
N LEU A 311 -21.94 -13.23 -17.35
CA LEU A 311 -21.01 -14.11 -18.06
C LEU A 311 -20.14 -13.33 -19.05
N TRP A 312 -20.73 -12.46 -19.87
CA TRP A 312 -20.00 -11.59 -20.79
C TRP A 312 -19.07 -10.61 -20.08
N PHE A 313 -19.50 -10.12 -18.91
CA PHE A 313 -18.65 -9.22 -18.11
C PHE A 313 -17.41 -9.94 -17.55
N VAL A 314 -17.55 -11.19 -17.08
CA VAL A 314 -16.39 -12.00 -16.64
C VAL A 314 -15.39 -12.18 -17.79
N LEU A 315 -15.88 -12.56 -18.97
CA LEU A 315 -15.00 -12.70 -20.17
C LEU A 315 -14.31 -11.36 -20.50
N PHE A 316 -15.05 -10.25 -20.46
CA PHE A 316 -14.49 -8.92 -20.67
C PHE A 316 -13.42 -8.58 -19.65
N VAL A 317 -13.67 -8.82 -18.35
CA VAL A 317 -12.67 -8.54 -17.30
C VAL A 317 -11.42 -9.38 -17.50
N LEU A 318 -11.53 -10.65 -17.88
CA LEU A 318 -10.35 -11.47 -18.19
C LEU A 318 -9.51 -10.86 -19.34
N VAL A 319 -10.16 -10.38 -20.40
CA VAL A 319 -9.47 -9.69 -21.49
C VAL A 319 -8.84 -8.38 -21.01
N LEU A 320 -9.57 -7.60 -20.22
CA LEU A 320 -9.07 -6.35 -19.66
C LEU A 320 -7.83 -6.59 -18.78
N GLN A 321 -7.82 -7.66 -17.98
CA GLN A 321 -6.68 -8.03 -17.15
C GLN A 321 -5.47 -8.51 -17.96
N GLN A 322 -5.70 -9.20 -19.08
CA GLN A 322 -4.61 -9.55 -20.01
C GLN A 322 -4.01 -8.30 -20.65
N LEU A 323 -4.84 -7.33 -20.99
CA LEU A 323 -4.38 -6.04 -21.50
C LEU A 323 -3.59 -5.26 -20.44
N ASP A 324 -4.08 -5.25 -19.21
CA ASP A 324 -3.38 -4.62 -18.07
C ASP A 324 -2.01 -5.26 -17.83
N GLY A 325 -1.98 -6.57 -17.62
CA GLY A 325 -0.74 -7.29 -17.26
C GLY A 325 0.33 -7.30 -18.36
N ASN A 326 -0.07 -7.32 -19.63
CA ASN A 326 0.87 -7.49 -20.73
C ASN A 326 1.18 -6.20 -21.49
N VAL A 327 0.34 -5.18 -21.41
CA VAL A 327 0.51 -3.96 -22.22
C VAL A 327 0.55 -2.70 -21.35
N ILE A 328 -0.48 -2.46 -20.52
CA ILE A 328 -0.63 -1.21 -19.79
C ILE A 328 0.35 -1.16 -18.62
N GLY A 329 0.35 -2.18 -17.77
CA GLY A 329 1.23 -2.30 -16.62
C GLY A 329 2.71 -2.14 -16.99
N PRO A 330 3.26 -2.94 -17.92
CA PRO A 330 4.65 -2.79 -18.34
C PRO A 330 4.99 -1.42 -18.94
N LYS A 331 4.06 -0.78 -19.65
CA LYS A 331 4.27 0.56 -20.20
C LYS A 331 4.28 1.67 -19.16
N ILE A 332 3.47 1.54 -18.11
CA ILE A 332 3.33 2.57 -17.07
C ILE A 332 4.32 2.36 -15.95
N LEU A 333 4.41 1.14 -15.42
CA LEU A 333 5.28 0.79 -14.29
C LEU A 333 6.71 0.50 -14.75
N GLY A 334 6.91 -0.01 -15.96
CA GLY A 334 8.23 -0.48 -16.43
C GLY A 334 8.85 -1.48 -15.46
N ASN A 335 10.16 -1.54 -15.42
CA ASN A 335 10.93 -2.33 -14.44
C ASN A 335 11.19 -1.53 -13.15
N THR A 336 10.18 -0.79 -12.66
CA THR A 336 10.35 0.18 -11.56
C THR A 336 10.83 -0.47 -10.28
N THR A 337 10.46 -1.73 -10.00
CA THR A 337 10.81 -2.38 -8.73
C THR A 337 11.99 -3.35 -8.82
N GLY A 338 12.35 -3.82 -10.03
CA GLY A 338 13.39 -4.84 -10.21
C GLY A 338 13.13 -6.16 -9.47
N LEU A 339 11.91 -6.37 -8.98
CA LEU A 339 11.52 -7.59 -8.27
C LEU A 339 10.92 -8.60 -9.23
N SER A 340 11.26 -9.88 -9.06
CA SER A 340 10.55 -10.97 -9.74
C SER A 340 9.10 -11.08 -9.21
N SER A 341 8.20 -11.66 -10.02
CA SER A 341 6.79 -11.83 -9.68
C SER A 341 6.59 -12.56 -8.34
N PHE A 342 7.49 -13.50 -8.00
CA PHE A 342 7.47 -14.20 -6.72
C PHE A 342 7.63 -13.22 -5.54
N TRP A 343 8.64 -12.34 -5.60
CA TRP A 343 8.91 -11.39 -4.54
C TRP A 343 7.83 -10.30 -4.43
N VAL A 344 7.21 -9.95 -5.55
CA VAL A 344 6.05 -9.04 -5.53
C VAL A 344 4.87 -9.69 -4.81
N LEU A 345 4.54 -10.96 -5.13
CA LEU A 345 3.47 -11.68 -4.45
C LEU A 345 3.78 -11.88 -2.95
N PHE A 346 5.02 -12.28 -2.63
CA PHE A 346 5.47 -12.42 -1.25
C PHE A 346 5.29 -11.13 -0.45
N SER A 347 5.72 -9.99 -1.01
CA SER A 347 5.62 -8.69 -0.34
C SER A 347 4.16 -8.27 -0.07
N ILE A 348 3.26 -8.52 -1.03
CA ILE A 348 1.84 -8.20 -0.87
C ILE A 348 1.21 -9.04 0.24
N LEU A 349 1.51 -10.36 0.28
CA LEU A 349 1.00 -11.26 1.33
C LEU A 349 1.57 -10.91 2.70
N LEU A 350 2.88 -10.67 2.79
CA LEU A 350 3.55 -10.33 4.05
C LEU A 350 3.02 -9.02 4.63
N PHE A 351 3.11 -7.94 3.87
CA PHE A 351 2.69 -6.62 4.35
C PHE A 351 1.18 -6.45 4.38
N GLY A 352 0.45 -7.16 3.52
CA GLY A 352 -1.00 -7.26 3.59
C GLY A 352 -1.47 -7.92 4.88
N GLY A 353 -0.79 -8.98 5.34
CA GLY A 353 -1.04 -9.61 6.63
C GLY A 353 -0.72 -8.71 7.82
N LEU A 354 0.34 -7.89 7.73
CA LEU A 354 0.77 -7.00 8.81
C LEU A 354 -0.07 -5.71 8.90
N TRP A 355 -0.39 -5.07 7.77
CA TRP A 355 -1.00 -3.73 7.74
C TRP A 355 -2.29 -3.67 6.90
N GLY A 356 -2.85 -4.82 6.52
CA GLY A 356 -4.09 -4.91 5.75
C GLY A 356 -3.96 -4.26 4.38
N PHE A 357 -5.02 -3.56 3.96
CA PHE A 357 -5.11 -2.92 2.64
C PHE A 357 -3.94 -1.97 2.33
N VAL A 358 -3.52 -1.14 3.29
CA VAL A 358 -2.39 -0.23 3.12
C VAL A 358 -1.10 -1.01 2.88
N GLY A 359 -0.90 -2.10 3.61
CA GLY A 359 0.25 -2.99 3.44
C GLY A 359 0.33 -3.63 2.05
N MET A 360 -0.81 -4.00 1.45
CA MET A 360 -0.83 -4.53 0.09
C MET A 360 -0.34 -3.52 -0.95
N ILE A 361 -0.62 -2.24 -0.74
CA ILE A 361 -0.20 -1.18 -1.68
C ILE A 361 1.26 -0.80 -1.47
N VAL A 362 1.67 -0.53 -0.23
CA VAL A 362 3.02 -0.04 0.06
C VAL A 362 4.05 -1.16 0.18
N GLY A 363 3.61 -2.40 0.32
CA GLY A 363 4.46 -3.56 0.56
C GLY A 363 5.45 -3.82 -0.57
N VAL A 364 5.03 -3.66 -1.82
CA VAL A 364 5.89 -3.91 -3.00
C VAL A 364 7.08 -2.94 -3.03
N PRO A 365 6.89 -1.62 -3.02
CA PRO A 365 8.03 -0.70 -3.02
C PRO A 365 8.86 -0.79 -1.72
N LEU A 366 8.23 -1.10 -0.58
CA LEU A 366 8.97 -1.30 0.67
C LEU A 366 9.87 -2.53 0.59
N PHE A 367 9.35 -3.64 0.06
CA PHE A 367 10.15 -4.85 -0.12
C PHE A 367 11.26 -4.66 -1.15
N ALA A 368 11.03 -3.87 -2.21
CA ALA A 368 12.06 -3.53 -3.18
C ALA A 368 13.26 -2.83 -2.53
N VAL A 369 13.00 -1.88 -1.62
CA VAL A 369 14.06 -1.21 -0.86
C VAL A 369 14.78 -2.18 0.08
N ILE A 370 14.04 -3.03 0.81
CA ILE A 370 14.64 -4.05 1.70
C ILE A 370 15.50 -5.02 0.88
N TYR A 371 15.02 -5.46 -0.26
CA TYR A 371 15.72 -6.37 -1.16
C TYR A 371 17.02 -5.75 -1.70
N ASP A 372 16.98 -4.47 -2.10
CA ASP A 372 18.17 -3.74 -2.55
C ASP A 372 19.22 -3.60 -1.45
N VAL A 373 18.80 -3.24 -0.23
CA VAL A 373 19.70 -3.19 0.94
C VAL A 373 20.32 -4.56 1.20
N ILE A 374 19.54 -5.64 1.16
CA ILE A 374 20.08 -7.01 1.34
C ILE A 374 21.08 -7.34 0.23
N LYS A 375 20.75 -7.05 -1.03
CA LYS A 375 21.64 -7.26 -2.20
C LYS A 375 22.97 -6.55 -2.00
N LYS A 376 22.96 -5.28 -1.56
CA LYS A 376 24.16 -4.49 -1.27
C LYS A 376 24.99 -5.04 -0.10
N LEU A 377 24.31 -5.51 0.96
CA LEU A 377 24.99 -6.15 2.10
C LEU A 377 25.67 -7.45 1.70
N VAL A 378 25.00 -8.29 0.91
CA VAL A 378 25.56 -9.55 0.37
C VAL A 378 26.76 -9.24 -0.52
N PHE A 379 26.65 -8.27 -1.42
CA PHE A 379 27.74 -7.86 -2.29
C PHE A 379 28.97 -7.37 -1.50
N HIS A 380 28.72 -6.53 -0.48
CA HIS A 380 29.80 -6.06 0.39
C HIS A 380 30.45 -7.22 1.17
N GLY A 381 29.66 -8.18 1.64
CA GLY A 381 30.17 -9.37 2.31
C GLY A 381 31.03 -10.26 1.40
N LEU A 382 30.60 -10.50 0.16
CA LEU A 382 31.34 -11.27 -0.83
C LEU A 382 32.65 -10.57 -1.23
N ARG A 383 32.61 -9.25 -1.44
CA ARG A 383 33.82 -8.44 -1.72
C ARG A 383 34.81 -8.54 -0.57
N ARG A 384 34.37 -8.41 0.67
CA ARG A 384 35.23 -8.52 1.87
C ARG A 384 35.88 -9.88 2.02
N ASN A 385 35.18 -10.94 1.59
CA ASN A 385 35.66 -12.31 1.68
C ASN A 385 36.40 -12.79 0.42
N GLY A 386 36.65 -11.92 -0.57
CA GLY A 386 37.33 -12.27 -1.82
C GLY A 386 36.56 -13.27 -2.70
N GLN A 387 35.25 -13.34 -2.58
CA GLN A 387 34.38 -14.31 -3.28
C GLN A 387 33.47 -13.66 -4.34
N LEU A 388 33.93 -12.58 -4.97
CA LEU A 388 33.16 -11.88 -6.00
C LEU A 388 32.87 -12.73 -7.23
N ASP A 389 33.76 -13.67 -7.55
CA ASP A 389 33.58 -14.59 -8.68
C ASP A 389 32.29 -15.44 -8.56
N GLN A 390 31.87 -15.76 -7.34
CA GLN A 390 30.60 -16.50 -7.12
C GLN A 390 29.38 -15.66 -7.51
N MET A 391 29.46 -14.34 -7.48
CA MET A 391 28.36 -13.49 -7.85
C MET A 391 28.21 -13.37 -9.38
N THR A 392 29.32 -13.37 -10.11
CA THR A 392 29.31 -13.47 -11.59
C THR A 392 28.75 -14.80 -12.06
N VAL A 393 29.18 -15.90 -11.46
CA VAL A 393 28.63 -17.24 -11.77
C VAL A 393 27.14 -17.30 -11.49
N TYR A 394 26.68 -16.76 -10.35
CA TYR A 394 25.26 -16.71 -10.04
C TYR A 394 24.46 -15.87 -11.04
N HIS A 395 25.00 -14.72 -11.44
CA HIS A 395 24.36 -13.86 -12.45
C HIS A 395 24.27 -14.54 -13.81
N ASP A 396 25.32 -15.28 -14.24
CA ASP A 396 25.35 -15.95 -15.51
C ASP A 396 24.43 -17.18 -15.55
N GLU A 397 24.27 -17.89 -14.43
CA GLU A 397 23.43 -19.10 -14.34
C GLU A 397 21.95 -18.78 -14.01
N PHE A 398 21.67 -17.79 -13.18
CA PHE A 398 20.36 -17.53 -12.57
C PHE A 398 19.88 -16.07 -12.70
N GLY A 399 20.71 -15.19 -13.27
CA GLY A 399 20.37 -13.78 -13.47
C GLY A 399 19.22 -13.58 -14.44
N ASP A 400 18.32 -12.64 -14.12
CA ASP A 400 17.27 -12.24 -15.05
C ASP A 400 17.93 -11.52 -16.26
N PRO A 401 17.55 -11.79 -17.53
CA PRO A 401 18.13 -11.13 -18.71
C PRO A 401 18.09 -9.60 -18.71
N GLY A 402 17.33 -9.00 -17.78
CA GLY A 402 17.26 -7.54 -17.56
C GLY A 402 18.10 -7.01 -16.42
N ASP A 403 18.75 -7.86 -15.62
CA ASP A 403 19.60 -7.41 -14.52
C ASP A 403 20.96 -6.95 -15.09
N PRO A 404 21.44 -5.73 -14.82
CA PRO A 404 22.75 -5.31 -15.27
C PRO A 404 23.82 -6.22 -14.67
N ALA A 405 24.72 -6.73 -15.50
CA ALA A 405 25.89 -7.46 -15.02
C ALA A 405 26.60 -6.65 -13.92
N PRO A 406 27.10 -7.31 -12.84
CA PRO A 406 27.86 -6.61 -11.84
C PRO A 406 29.02 -5.87 -12.53
N ALA A 407 29.17 -4.56 -12.25
CA ALA A 407 30.23 -3.75 -12.84
C ALA A 407 31.60 -4.45 -12.59
N PRO A 408 32.48 -4.51 -13.60
CA PRO A 408 33.82 -5.04 -13.42
C PRO A 408 34.45 -4.36 -12.21
N VAL A 409 35.06 -5.13 -11.33
CA VAL A 409 35.82 -4.59 -10.21
C VAL A 409 37.01 -3.86 -10.81
N GLU A 410 36.96 -2.54 -10.90
CA GLU A 410 38.16 -1.75 -11.11
C GLU A 410 39.03 -1.98 -9.87
N ASP A 411 40.14 -2.68 -10.06
CA ASP A 411 41.09 -2.97 -9.02
C ASP A 411 41.62 -1.63 -8.49
N GLU A 412 41.27 -1.24 -7.27
CA GLU A 412 41.79 -0.08 -6.58
C GLU A 412 43.34 -0.16 -6.36
N GLU A 413 43.98 -1.25 -6.80
CA GLU A 413 45.44 -1.39 -6.73
C GLU A 413 46.18 -0.49 -7.72
N THR A 414 45.53 -0.03 -8.81
CA THR A 414 46.15 0.85 -9.80
C THR A 414 46.23 2.33 -9.38
N GLU A 415 45.41 2.80 -8.44
CA GLU A 415 45.50 4.19 -7.97
C GLU A 415 46.58 4.38 -6.92
N ASN A 416 46.99 3.34 -6.19
CA ASN A 416 48.10 3.47 -5.21
C ASN A 416 49.47 3.34 -5.82
N GLU A 417 49.65 2.72 -6.98
CA GLU A 417 50.95 2.69 -7.68
C GLU A 417 51.25 4.01 -8.39
N ILE A 418 50.26 4.75 -8.86
CA ILE A 418 50.46 6.05 -9.54
C ILE A 418 50.86 7.17 -8.54
N VAL A 419 50.48 7.04 -7.25
CA VAL A 419 50.82 8.05 -6.23
C VAL A 419 52.23 7.84 -5.65
N MET A 420 52.82 6.63 -5.76
CA MET A 420 54.20 6.38 -5.28
C MET A 420 55.28 6.71 -6.30
N ASP A 421 54.96 6.77 -7.61
CA ASP A 421 55.96 7.06 -8.67
C ASP A 421 56.06 8.54 -9.03
N SER A 422 55.27 9.42 -8.40
CA SER A 422 55.38 10.90 -8.60
C SER A 422 56.11 11.65 -7.49
N GLY A 423 56.83 10.96 -6.60
CA GLY A 423 57.50 11.52 -5.43
C GLY A 423 59.05 11.57 -5.49
N GLU A 424 59.68 11.17 -6.59
CA GLU A 424 61.13 11.31 -6.78
C GLU A 424 61.43 11.95 -8.15
N GLU A 425 61.38 13.29 -8.23
CA GLU A 425 62.28 14.12 -9.08
C GLU A 425 62.33 15.55 -8.49
#